data_bf86bba6aa891e46be0dd1c6ce6e4d0e
#
_entry.id   bf86bba6aa891e46be0dd1c6ce6e4d0e
#
_cell.length_a   1.000
_cell.length_b   1.000
_cell.length_c   1.000
_cell.angle_alpha   90.00
_cell.angle_beta   90.00
_cell.angle_gamma   90.00
#
_symmetry.space_group_name_H-M   'P 1'
#
loop_
_entity.id
_entity.type
_entity.pdbx_description
1 polymer ?
#
loop_
_entity_poly.entity_id
_entity_poly.type
_entity_poly.pdbx_seq_one_letter_code
_entity_poly.pdbx_strand_id
1 'polypeptide(L)'
;MRTKTSKFVRSNKGFSLMELMVATVLFTLITGIVFAALMAAQARYRSEKSLLGSFQQANVAIDQITRDIHASGYPPAIVYNSAFATLANSNRYALPVAWSPNYPNAPCTIGATCASPGSWDLILEADLRDGNGVQWIRYQLDGNTNTLMRGVVRKAVGVDPMAATAGNMFPYLENVMNNAPAAQRAAISAQYPAMFPGGNPVPVFTFPPFNGFPQQLPTIHNINITLVVQAQDRDSRNNQLRVVTLTGQASPIN
;
A
#
# COMPACT_ATOMS: atom_id res chain seq x y z
N MET A 1 -78.39 -24.61 42.95
CA MET A 1 -77.41 -24.49 41.84
C MET A 1 -76.12 -25.17 42.24
N ARG A 2 -75.81 -26.33 41.62
CA ARG A 2 -74.54 -27.06 41.92
C ARG A 2 -73.64 -26.87 40.69
N THR A 3 -72.55 -26.11 40.87
CA THR A 3 -71.48 -25.91 39.85
C THR A 3 -70.60 -27.16 39.80
N LYS A 4 -70.61 -27.86 38.67
CA LYS A 4 -69.71 -28.96 38.35
C LYS A 4 -68.34 -28.38 37.94
N THR A 5 -67.37 -28.48 38.81
CA THR A 5 -65.94 -28.21 38.44
C THR A 5 -65.39 -29.41 37.69
N SER A 6 -65.14 -29.27 36.41
CA SER A 6 -64.41 -30.29 35.60
C SER A 6 -62.94 -30.25 35.94
N LYS A 7 -62.44 -31.30 36.57
CA LYS A 7 -61.00 -31.54 36.77
C LYS A 7 -60.39 -31.93 35.45
N PHE A 8 -59.59 -31.03 34.83
CA PHE A 8 -58.69 -31.36 33.73
C PHE A 8 -57.60 -32.32 34.30
N VAL A 9 -57.74 -33.58 34.01
CA VAL A 9 -56.69 -34.57 34.31
C VAL A 9 -55.62 -34.39 33.23
N ARG A 10 -54.51 -33.71 33.59
CA ARG A 10 -53.29 -33.67 32.75
C ARG A 10 -52.71 -35.09 32.71
N SER A 11 -52.88 -35.76 31.59
CA SER A 11 -52.20 -37.02 31.32
C SER A 11 -50.69 -36.71 31.14
N ASN A 12 -49.87 -36.98 32.14
CA ASN A 12 -48.42 -36.97 32.03
C ASN A 12 -47.96 -38.21 31.24
N LYS A 13 -48.04 -38.12 29.89
CA LYS A 13 -47.37 -39.10 29.06
C LYS A 13 -45.88 -38.76 29.04
N GLY A 14 -45.06 -39.60 29.65
CA GLY A 14 -43.60 -39.50 29.55
C GLY A 14 -43.15 -39.70 28.11
N PHE A 15 -42.06 -39.07 27.73
CA PHE A 15 -41.44 -39.23 26.41
C PHE A 15 -40.97 -40.67 26.21
N SER A 16 -41.27 -41.23 25.04
CA SER A 16 -40.75 -42.54 24.62
C SER A 16 -39.24 -42.41 24.34
N LEU A 17 -38.45 -43.45 24.69
CA LEU A 17 -37.03 -43.52 24.43
C LEU A 17 -36.73 -43.29 22.92
N MET A 18 -37.62 -43.79 22.06
CA MET A 18 -37.57 -43.62 20.62
C MET A 18 -37.73 -42.15 20.18
N GLU A 19 -38.66 -41.39 20.81
CA GLU A 19 -38.84 -39.94 20.55
C GLU A 19 -37.60 -39.15 20.95
N LEU A 20 -36.94 -39.52 22.07
CA LEU A 20 -35.72 -38.86 22.51
C LEU A 20 -34.57 -39.12 21.53
N MET A 21 -34.42 -40.36 21.02
CA MET A 21 -33.41 -40.68 20.01
C MET A 21 -33.61 -39.92 18.70
N VAL A 22 -34.86 -39.82 18.22
CA VAL A 22 -35.18 -39.07 17.00
C VAL A 22 -34.92 -37.58 17.22
N ALA A 23 -35.32 -37.01 18.35
CA ALA A 23 -35.11 -35.60 18.67
C ALA A 23 -33.61 -35.26 18.77
N THR A 24 -32.78 -36.13 19.37
CA THR A 24 -31.31 -35.90 19.45
C THR A 24 -30.62 -35.98 18.08
N VAL A 25 -31.03 -36.91 17.20
CA VAL A 25 -30.53 -36.99 15.83
C VAL A 25 -30.88 -35.73 15.05
N LEU A 26 -32.13 -35.29 15.09
CA LEU A 26 -32.57 -34.07 14.41
C LEU A 26 -31.83 -32.82 14.97
N PHE A 27 -31.67 -32.73 16.27
CA PHE A 27 -30.94 -31.64 16.91
C PHE A 27 -29.48 -31.58 16.47
N THR A 28 -28.77 -32.73 16.45
CA THR A 28 -27.38 -32.77 15.99
C THR A 28 -27.24 -32.41 14.51
N LEU A 29 -28.20 -32.83 13.67
CA LEU A 29 -28.23 -32.47 12.25
C LEU A 29 -28.42 -30.96 12.04
N ILE A 30 -29.39 -30.36 12.73
CA ILE A 30 -29.65 -28.91 12.64
C ILE A 30 -28.44 -28.14 13.18
N THR A 31 -27.87 -28.56 14.32
CA THR A 31 -26.69 -27.92 14.91
C THR A 31 -25.51 -27.99 13.94
N GLY A 32 -25.28 -29.13 13.28
CA GLY A 32 -24.23 -29.29 12.29
C GLY A 32 -24.39 -28.33 11.09
N ILE A 33 -25.59 -28.15 10.58
CA ILE A 33 -25.88 -27.20 9.50
C ILE A 33 -25.62 -25.75 9.93
N VAL A 34 -26.06 -25.38 11.14
CA VAL A 34 -25.84 -24.04 11.70
C VAL A 34 -24.34 -23.75 11.86
N PHE A 35 -23.58 -24.71 12.38
CA PHE A 35 -22.12 -24.57 12.51
C PHE A 35 -21.43 -24.43 11.15
N ALA A 36 -21.81 -25.21 10.15
CA ALA A 36 -21.25 -25.10 8.80
C ALA A 36 -21.56 -23.73 8.18
N ALA A 37 -22.78 -23.21 8.35
CA ALA A 37 -23.15 -21.89 7.89
C ALA A 37 -22.35 -20.77 8.60
N LEU A 38 -22.15 -20.91 9.91
CA LEU A 38 -21.37 -19.95 10.71
C LEU A 38 -19.90 -19.91 10.28
N MET A 39 -19.27 -21.07 10.06
CA MET A 39 -17.91 -21.16 9.58
C MET A 39 -17.74 -20.53 8.19
N ALA A 40 -18.68 -20.77 7.28
CA ALA A 40 -18.69 -20.14 5.96
C ALA A 40 -18.86 -18.61 6.05
N ALA A 41 -19.72 -18.12 6.95
CA ALA A 41 -19.91 -16.70 7.18
C ALA A 41 -18.64 -16.04 7.76
N GLN A 42 -17.98 -16.69 8.72
CA GLN A 42 -16.72 -16.20 9.30
C GLN A 42 -15.58 -16.13 8.26
N ALA A 43 -15.46 -17.15 7.40
CA ALA A 43 -14.46 -17.15 6.33
C ALA A 43 -14.66 -15.98 5.35
N ARG A 44 -15.92 -15.70 4.99
CA ARG A 44 -16.28 -14.54 4.13
C ARG A 44 -15.93 -13.22 4.82
N TYR A 45 -16.31 -13.07 6.08
CA TYR A 45 -16.03 -11.85 6.84
C TYR A 45 -14.52 -11.56 6.94
N ARG A 46 -13.69 -12.59 7.20
CA ARG A 46 -12.23 -12.43 7.24
C ARG A 46 -11.67 -11.97 5.89
N SER A 47 -12.09 -12.61 4.82
CA SER A 47 -11.67 -12.28 3.46
C SER A 47 -12.06 -10.85 3.05
N GLU A 48 -13.30 -10.40 3.36
CA GLU A 48 -13.74 -9.03 3.11
C GLU A 48 -12.97 -8.00 3.95
N LYS A 49 -12.75 -8.31 5.24
CA LYS A 49 -11.97 -7.45 6.15
C LYS A 49 -10.52 -7.30 5.68
N SER A 50 -9.89 -8.36 5.21
CA SER A 50 -8.53 -8.34 4.67
C SER A 50 -8.42 -7.44 3.44
N LEU A 51 -9.36 -7.56 2.49
CA LEU A 51 -9.40 -6.69 1.32
C LEU A 51 -9.58 -5.21 1.69
N LEU A 52 -10.55 -4.93 2.57
CA LEU A 52 -10.81 -3.56 3.02
C LEU A 52 -9.60 -2.97 3.74
N GLY A 53 -8.95 -3.76 4.60
CA GLY A 53 -7.72 -3.36 5.29
C GLY A 53 -6.60 -3.00 4.32
N SER A 54 -6.35 -3.84 3.33
CA SER A 54 -5.33 -3.57 2.30
C SER A 54 -5.65 -2.33 1.47
N PHE A 55 -6.92 -2.12 1.13
CA PHE A 55 -7.38 -0.92 0.42
C PHE A 55 -7.18 0.35 1.26
N GLN A 56 -7.54 0.33 2.53
CA GLN A 56 -7.36 1.47 3.43
C GLN A 56 -5.88 1.79 3.64
N GLN A 57 -5.03 0.79 3.87
CA GLN A 57 -3.58 0.99 4.00
C GLN A 57 -2.97 1.59 2.73
N ALA A 58 -3.37 1.11 1.57
CA ALA A 58 -2.88 1.63 0.29
C ALA A 58 -3.33 3.08 0.03
N ASN A 59 -4.56 3.46 0.40
CA ASN A 59 -5.03 4.84 0.33
C ASN A 59 -4.22 5.76 1.26
N VAL A 60 -4.02 5.35 2.51
CA VAL A 60 -3.19 6.12 3.47
C VAL A 60 -1.77 6.27 2.94
N ALA A 61 -1.22 5.23 2.30
CA ALA A 61 0.11 5.29 1.72
C ALA A 61 0.18 6.29 0.56
N ILE A 62 -0.76 6.28 -0.38
CA ILE A 62 -0.82 7.26 -1.48
C ILE A 62 -0.99 8.68 -0.95
N ASP A 63 -1.87 8.89 0.01
CA ASP A 63 -2.10 10.21 0.61
C ASP A 63 -0.83 10.75 1.29
N GLN A 64 -0.07 9.89 1.97
CA GLN A 64 1.18 10.30 2.59
C GLN A 64 2.27 10.60 1.54
N ILE A 65 2.44 9.73 0.53
CA ILE A 65 3.39 9.96 -0.56
C ILE A 65 3.05 11.28 -1.26
N THR A 66 1.77 11.51 -1.56
CA THR A 66 1.29 12.75 -2.20
C THR A 66 1.61 13.97 -1.35
N ARG A 67 1.37 13.90 -0.03
CA ARG A 67 1.73 14.99 0.89
C ARG A 67 3.23 15.24 0.95
N ASP A 68 4.04 14.19 1.02
CA ASP A 68 5.49 14.33 1.04
C ASP A 68 6.03 14.92 -0.28
N ILE A 69 5.43 14.54 -1.43
CA ILE A 69 5.75 15.17 -2.72
C ILE A 69 5.35 16.64 -2.75
N HIS A 70 4.16 16.99 -2.26
CA HIS A 70 3.74 18.40 -2.19
C HIS A 70 4.60 19.22 -1.21
N ALA A 71 5.14 18.62 -0.17
CA ALA A 71 6.05 19.30 0.75
C ALA A 71 7.48 19.41 0.20
N SER A 72 7.84 18.61 -0.81
CA SER A 72 9.19 18.59 -1.36
C SER A 72 9.51 19.87 -2.14
N GLY A 73 10.79 20.25 -2.13
CA GLY A 73 11.26 21.52 -2.71
C GLY A 73 11.10 22.73 -1.76
N TYR A 74 10.63 22.53 -0.54
CA TYR A 74 10.56 23.63 0.43
C TYR A 74 11.59 23.45 1.56
N PRO A 75 12.34 24.51 1.92
CA PRO A 75 12.41 25.89 1.38
C PRO A 75 13.02 25.90 -0.03
N PRO A 76 12.41 26.64 -0.98
CA PRO A 76 12.81 26.60 -2.37
C PRO A 76 14.17 27.29 -2.59
N ALA A 77 14.96 26.68 -3.47
CA ALA A 77 16.28 27.19 -3.84
C ALA A 77 16.24 28.49 -4.64
N ILE A 78 15.15 28.77 -5.30
CA ILE A 78 14.97 29.95 -6.18
C ILE A 78 15.11 31.31 -5.46
N VAL A 79 14.90 31.32 -4.14
CA VAL A 79 15.05 32.52 -3.31
C VAL A 79 16.53 32.97 -3.21
N TYR A 80 17.44 32.09 -3.59
CA TYR A 80 18.88 32.28 -3.34
C TYR A 80 19.67 32.14 -4.64
N ASN A 81 19.74 33.11 -5.42
CA ASN A 81 20.45 33.23 -6.72
C ASN A 81 21.85 32.54 -6.80
N SER A 82 21.93 31.28 -6.38
CA SER A 82 23.17 30.49 -6.24
C SER A 82 23.23 29.36 -7.24
N ALA A 83 24.45 28.96 -7.61
CA ALA A 83 24.66 27.82 -8.47
C ALA A 83 24.04 26.54 -7.88
N PHE A 84 23.41 25.73 -8.71
CA PHE A 84 22.64 24.55 -8.35
C PHE A 84 23.40 23.58 -7.43
N ALA A 85 24.66 23.30 -7.72
CA ALA A 85 25.51 22.42 -6.89
C ALA A 85 25.70 22.97 -5.46
N THR A 86 25.73 24.30 -5.29
CA THR A 86 25.84 24.94 -3.98
C THR A 86 24.56 24.75 -3.17
N LEU A 87 23.40 24.83 -3.82
CA LEU A 87 22.08 24.64 -3.20
C LEU A 87 21.85 23.18 -2.81
N ALA A 88 22.17 22.25 -3.71
CA ALA A 88 22.08 20.82 -3.46
C ALA A 88 22.95 20.40 -2.27
N ASN A 89 24.10 21.06 -2.09
CA ASN A 89 25.03 20.79 -1.01
C ASN A 89 24.73 21.56 0.29
N SER A 90 23.55 22.15 0.42
CA SER A 90 23.12 22.88 1.61
C SER A 90 21.97 22.13 2.32
N ASN A 91 22.01 22.08 3.64
CA ASN A 91 20.92 21.55 4.46
C ASN A 91 19.83 22.59 4.78
N ARG A 92 19.94 23.80 4.23
CA ARG A 92 18.96 24.88 4.42
C ARG A 92 17.89 24.93 3.33
N TYR A 93 18.16 24.32 2.18
CA TYR A 93 17.29 24.36 1.01
C TYR A 93 16.96 22.95 0.56
N ALA A 94 15.77 22.79 0.04
CA ALA A 94 15.28 21.56 -0.50
C ALA A 94 15.14 21.66 -2.02
N LEU A 95 15.62 20.62 -2.71
CA LEU A 95 15.27 20.36 -4.09
C LEU A 95 14.00 19.50 -4.12
N PRO A 96 13.18 19.58 -5.18
CA PRO A 96 12.02 18.73 -5.29
C PRO A 96 12.34 17.25 -5.14
N VAL A 97 13.43 16.82 -5.79
CA VAL A 97 13.88 15.42 -5.79
C VAL A 97 15.39 15.38 -5.69
N ALA A 98 15.91 14.54 -4.79
CA ALA A 98 17.33 14.20 -4.77
C ALA A 98 17.60 13.04 -5.72
N TRP A 99 18.84 12.91 -6.17
CA TRP A 99 19.24 11.85 -7.09
C TRP A 99 20.43 11.05 -6.59
N SER A 100 20.58 9.86 -7.12
CA SER A 100 21.75 9.00 -6.97
C SER A 100 21.97 8.26 -8.30
N PRO A 101 23.22 8.10 -8.76
CA PRO A 101 24.49 8.53 -8.16
C PRO A 101 24.81 10.02 -8.41
N ASN A 102 25.95 10.44 -7.88
CA ASN A 102 26.61 11.73 -8.10
C ASN A 102 25.96 12.96 -7.42
N TYR A 103 24.96 12.78 -6.58
CA TYR A 103 24.48 13.89 -5.77
C TYR A 103 25.61 14.48 -4.89
N PRO A 104 25.75 15.80 -4.77
CA PRO A 104 24.94 16.90 -5.33
C PRO A 104 25.46 17.46 -6.67
N ASN A 105 26.35 16.75 -7.33
CA ASN A 105 27.00 17.20 -8.57
C ASN A 105 26.10 17.02 -9.80
N ALA A 106 26.65 16.53 -10.92
CA ALA A 106 25.91 16.38 -12.16
C ALA A 106 24.67 15.46 -11.99
N PRO A 107 23.45 15.97 -12.28
CA PRO A 107 22.24 15.16 -12.23
C PRO A 107 22.33 13.98 -13.20
N CYS A 108 21.81 12.84 -12.77
CA CYS A 108 21.61 11.68 -13.63
C CYS A 108 20.36 11.84 -14.50
N THR A 109 20.19 10.96 -15.48
CA THR A 109 19.00 10.94 -16.36
C THR A 109 17.98 9.93 -15.82
N ILE A 110 16.76 10.40 -15.58
CA ILE A 110 15.64 9.57 -15.11
C ILE A 110 15.37 8.45 -16.13
N GLY A 111 15.24 7.23 -15.63
CA GLY A 111 14.98 6.04 -16.44
C GLY A 111 16.19 5.51 -17.23
N ALA A 112 17.38 6.13 -17.10
CA ALA A 112 18.59 5.69 -17.76
C ALA A 112 19.75 5.51 -16.80
N THR A 113 20.25 6.59 -16.18
CA THR A 113 21.44 6.54 -15.33
C THR A 113 21.15 6.76 -13.86
N CYS A 114 19.93 7.21 -13.51
CA CYS A 114 19.50 7.34 -12.12
C CYS A 114 19.17 5.98 -11.49
N ALA A 115 19.74 5.71 -10.33
CA ALA A 115 19.24 4.70 -9.42
C ALA A 115 18.01 5.22 -8.63
N SER A 116 18.05 6.50 -8.25
CA SER A 116 16.93 7.30 -7.74
C SER A 116 17.01 8.70 -8.35
N PRO A 117 15.91 9.32 -8.79
CA PRO A 117 14.56 8.75 -8.90
C PRO A 117 14.46 7.72 -10.04
N GLY A 118 13.64 6.71 -9.78
CA GLY A 118 13.41 5.62 -10.72
C GLY A 118 12.02 5.00 -10.55
N SER A 119 11.76 3.93 -11.29
CA SER A 119 10.46 3.24 -11.22
C SER A 119 10.12 2.69 -9.83
N TRP A 120 11.13 2.40 -9.01
CA TRP A 120 11.00 1.71 -7.73
C TRP A 120 11.57 2.48 -6.54
N ASP A 121 12.19 3.60 -6.80
CA ASP A 121 12.90 4.39 -5.80
C ASP A 121 12.69 5.87 -6.04
N LEU A 122 12.35 6.60 -4.99
CA LEU A 122 12.13 8.04 -5.03
C LEU A 122 12.68 8.67 -3.75
N ILE A 123 13.54 9.67 -3.88
CA ILE A 123 14.07 10.44 -2.76
C ILE A 123 13.63 11.89 -2.91
N LEU A 124 12.86 12.38 -1.95
CA LEU A 124 12.38 13.74 -1.87
C LEU A 124 13.22 14.54 -0.88
N GLU A 125 13.31 15.86 -1.06
CA GLU A 125 13.87 16.77 -0.08
C GLU A 125 12.79 17.71 0.43
N ALA A 126 12.58 17.73 1.73
CA ALA A 126 11.61 18.60 2.37
C ALA A 126 12.04 18.98 3.78
N ASP A 127 11.64 20.17 4.23
CA ASP A 127 11.62 20.51 5.65
C ASP A 127 10.25 20.11 6.23
N LEU A 128 10.24 19.07 7.03
CA LEU A 128 9.01 18.57 7.69
C LEU A 128 8.57 19.44 8.89
N ARG A 129 9.27 20.56 9.14
CA ARG A 129 9.01 21.50 10.25
C ARG A 129 9.06 20.85 11.64
N ASP A 130 9.83 19.78 11.78
CA ASP A 130 10.08 19.08 13.05
C ASP A 130 11.32 19.59 13.81
N GLY A 131 11.95 20.68 13.31
CA GLY A 131 13.17 21.28 13.86
C GLY A 131 14.47 20.66 13.35
N ASN A 132 14.41 19.63 12.50
CA ASN A 132 15.60 18.98 11.95
C ASN A 132 16.12 19.63 10.66
N GLY A 133 15.41 20.64 10.14
CA GLY A 133 15.70 21.28 8.85
C GLY A 133 15.36 20.35 7.67
N VAL A 134 16.03 20.56 6.54
CA VAL A 134 15.76 19.76 5.35
C VAL A 134 16.15 18.30 5.58
N GLN A 135 15.25 17.41 5.19
CA GLN A 135 15.37 15.96 5.32
C GLN A 135 15.24 15.29 3.94
N TRP A 136 15.85 14.13 3.80
CA TRP A 136 15.58 13.19 2.71
C TRP A 136 14.49 12.23 3.13
N ILE A 137 13.44 12.16 2.34
CA ILE A 137 12.33 11.21 2.48
C ILE A 137 12.45 10.24 1.33
N ARG A 138 12.78 8.98 1.61
CA ARG A 138 12.95 7.95 0.59
C ARG A 138 11.81 6.96 0.63
N TYR A 139 11.28 6.67 -0.54
CA TYR A 139 10.36 5.57 -0.81
C TYR A 139 11.05 4.57 -1.72
N GLN A 140 11.09 3.31 -1.34
CA GLN A 140 11.70 2.25 -2.12
C GLN A 140 10.82 1.00 -2.09
N LEU A 141 10.51 0.44 -3.25
CA LEU A 141 9.89 -0.88 -3.35
C LEU A 141 10.98 -1.95 -3.27
N ASP A 142 10.97 -2.73 -2.20
CA ASP A 142 11.78 -3.95 -2.11
C ASP A 142 11.08 -5.07 -2.90
N GLY A 143 11.65 -5.43 -4.03
CA GLY A 143 11.12 -6.47 -4.90
C GLY A 143 11.24 -7.90 -4.33
N ASN A 144 12.07 -8.13 -3.31
CA ASN A 144 12.22 -9.44 -2.67
C ASN A 144 11.09 -9.69 -1.67
N THR A 145 10.70 -8.66 -0.93
CA THR A 145 9.66 -8.75 0.10
C THR A 145 8.30 -8.23 -0.36
N ASN A 146 8.22 -7.63 -1.55
CA ASN A 146 7.03 -6.93 -2.05
C ASN A 146 6.53 -5.87 -1.06
N THR A 147 7.47 -5.17 -0.43
CA THR A 147 7.17 -4.16 0.59
C THR A 147 7.64 -2.79 0.11
N LEU A 148 6.75 -1.82 0.13
CA LEU A 148 7.14 -0.41 -0.01
C LEU A 148 7.73 0.04 1.31
N MET A 149 9.01 0.42 1.27
CA MET A 149 9.76 0.94 2.41
C MET A 149 9.70 2.46 2.42
N ARG A 150 9.72 3.06 3.60
CA ARG A 150 9.86 4.52 3.78
C ARG A 150 10.98 4.81 4.78
N GLY A 151 11.84 5.77 4.45
CA GLY A 151 12.88 6.25 5.35
C GLY A 151 12.91 7.76 5.38
N VAL A 152 13.25 8.33 6.54
CA VAL A 152 13.44 9.77 6.72
C VAL A 152 14.74 10.00 7.47
N VAL A 153 15.64 10.79 6.87
CA VAL A 153 16.91 11.16 7.50
C VAL A 153 17.21 12.63 7.22
N ARG A 154 17.92 13.27 8.14
CA ARG A 154 18.39 14.64 7.95
C ARG A 154 19.32 14.72 6.75
N LYS A 155 19.16 15.73 5.91
CA LYS A 155 20.03 15.99 4.77
C LYS A 155 21.45 16.29 5.25
N ALA A 156 22.41 15.51 4.78
CA ALA A 156 23.83 15.67 5.09
C ALA A 156 24.59 16.18 3.87
N VAL A 157 25.42 17.20 4.09
CA VAL A 157 26.22 17.81 3.03
C VAL A 157 27.28 16.82 2.52
N GLY A 158 27.42 16.69 1.20
CA GLY A 158 28.45 15.85 0.57
C GLY A 158 28.23 14.34 0.65
N VAL A 159 27.04 13.90 1.06
CA VAL A 159 26.68 12.48 1.18
C VAL A 159 25.67 12.11 0.09
N ASP A 160 25.81 10.91 -0.47
CA ASP A 160 24.82 10.36 -1.39
C ASP A 160 23.53 10.04 -0.63
N PRO A 161 22.35 10.56 -1.08
CA PRO A 161 21.08 10.38 -0.37
C PRO A 161 20.66 8.92 -0.23
N MET A 162 20.97 8.10 -1.23
CA MET A 162 20.63 6.68 -1.22
C MET A 162 21.43 5.93 -0.15
N ALA A 163 22.72 6.24 -0.02
CA ALA A 163 23.58 5.67 1.01
C ALA A 163 23.15 6.14 2.42
N ALA A 164 22.85 7.44 2.57
CA ALA A 164 22.45 8.03 3.84
C ALA A 164 21.13 7.43 4.37
N THR A 165 20.18 7.12 3.49
CA THR A 165 18.88 6.59 3.87
C THR A 165 18.84 5.08 4.08
N ALA A 166 19.81 4.33 3.55
CA ALA A 166 19.78 2.86 3.50
C ALA A 166 19.56 2.18 4.87
N GLY A 167 20.19 2.70 5.94
CA GLY A 167 20.07 2.15 7.30
C GLY A 167 18.79 2.56 8.06
N ASN A 168 17.95 3.42 7.48
CA ASN A 168 16.77 4.01 8.13
C ASN A 168 15.48 3.72 7.35
N MET A 169 15.44 2.64 6.60
CA MET A 169 14.27 2.21 5.84
C MET A 169 13.41 1.26 6.68
N PHE A 170 12.12 1.57 6.79
CA PHE A 170 11.15 0.76 7.53
C PHE A 170 10.00 0.32 6.63
N PRO A 171 9.42 -0.88 6.86
CA PRO A 171 8.22 -1.32 6.15
C PRO A 171 7.10 -0.29 6.29
N TYR A 172 6.54 0.13 5.17
CA TYR A 172 5.49 1.14 5.13
C TYR A 172 4.18 0.58 4.59
N LEU A 173 4.23 -0.18 3.50
CA LEU A 173 3.09 -0.89 2.92
C LEU A 173 3.54 -2.25 2.42
N GLU A 174 2.90 -3.30 2.90
CA GLU A 174 3.18 -4.68 2.51
C GLU A 174 2.32 -5.14 1.33
N ASN A 175 2.71 -6.26 0.72
CA ASN A 175 2.01 -6.89 -0.40
C ASN A 175 1.84 -5.98 -1.63
N VAL A 176 2.84 -5.16 -1.92
CA VAL A 176 2.90 -4.30 -3.10
C VAL A 176 3.43 -5.11 -4.28
N MET A 177 2.55 -5.50 -5.18
CA MET A 177 2.83 -6.45 -6.28
C MET A 177 3.42 -5.81 -7.54
N ASN A 178 3.66 -4.51 -7.55
CA ASN A 178 4.13 -3.75 -8.69
C ASN A 178 5.35 -4.38 -9.40
N ASN A 179 6.33 -4.87 -8.63
CA ASN A 179 7.53 -5.56 -9.12
C ASN A 179 7.63 -7.00 -8.59
N ALA A 180 6.51 -7.65 -8.34
CA ALA A 180 6.50 -9.03 -7.88
C ALA A 180 7.18 -9.97 -8.89
N PRO A 181 7.70 -11.13 -8.45
CA PRO A 181 8.27 -12.15 -9.34
C PRO A 181 7.32 -12.53 -10.48
N ALA A 182 7.87 -12.89 -11.65
CA ALA A 182 7.10 -13.16 -12.86
C ALA A 182 5.98 -14.18 -12.66
N ALA A 183 6.22 -15.22 -11.86
CA ALA A 183 5.19 -16.22 -11.54
C ALA A 183 3.99 -15.64 -10.77
N GLN A 184 4.23 -14.71 -9.85
CA GLN A 184 3.15 -14.02 -9.11
C GLN A 184 2.39 -13.06 -10.02
N ARG A 185 3.10 -12.28 -10.85
CA ARG A 185 2.45 -11.41 -11.84
C ARG A 185 1.60 -12.21 -12.83
N ALA A 186 2.08 -13.36 -13.30
CA ALA A 186 1.32 -14.25 -14.18
C ALA A 186 0.04 -14.77 -13.50
N ALA A 187 0.12 -15.18 -12.23
CA ALA A 187 -1.04 -15.61 -11.46
C ALA A 187 -2.09 -14.51 -11.27
N ILE A 188 -1.64 -13.26 -11.04
CA ILE A 188 -2.54 -12.10 -10.95
C ILE A 188 -3.12 -11.77 -12.34
N SER A 189 -2.30 -11.76 -13.40
CA SER A 189 -2.75 -11.47 -14.77
C SER A 189 -3.75 -12.47 -15.30
N ALA A 190 -3.69 -13.73 -14.87
CA ALA A 190 -4.67 -14.76 -15.24
C ALA A 190 -6.09 -14.38 -14.76
N GLN A 191 -6.21 -13.63 -13.67
CA GLN A 191 -7.48 -13.17 -13.11
C GLN A 191 -7.81 -11.72 -13.49
N TYR A 192 -6.77 -10.89 -13.63
CA TYR A 192 -6.84 -9.45 -13.90
C TYR A 192 -5.90 -9.07 -15.07
N PRO A 193 -6.27 -9.39 -16.33
CA PRO A 193 -5.37 -9.24 -17.49
C PRO A 193 -4.84 -7.81 -17.71
N ALA A 194 -5.62 -6.79 -17.32
CA ALA A 194 -5.23 -5.39 -17.47
C ALA A 194 -4.21 -4.90 -16.43
N MET A 195 -3.97 -5.67 -15.36
CA MET A 195 -3.17 -5.22 -14.21
C MET A 195 -1.67 -5.21 -14.51
N PHE A 196 -1.19 -6.18 -15.29
CA PHE A 196 0.19 -6.28 -15.74
C PHE A 196 0.25 -6.45 -17.26
N PRO A 197 0.16 -5.36 -18.02
CA PRO A 197 0.15 -5.41 -19.49
C PRO A 197 1.40 -6.13 -20.02
N GLY A 198 1.20 -7.18 -20.82
CA GLY A 198 2.29 -8.01 -21.32
C GLY A 198 3.09 -8.78 -20.27
N GLY A 199 2.56 -8.92 -19.04
CA GLY A 199 3.26 -9.56 -17.91
C GLY A 199 4.40 -8.72 -17.31
N ASN A 200 4.54 -7.47 -17.74
CA ASN A 200 5.61 -6.59 -17.27
C ASN A 200 5.29 -6.00 -15.88
N PRO A 201 6.33 -5.69 -15.08
CA PRO A 201 6.16 -4.93 -13.85
C PRO A 201 5.51 -3.56 -14.10
N VAL A 202 4.74 -3.07 -13.14
CA VAL A 202 4.11 -1.74 -13.20
C VAL A 202 4.89 -0.78 -12.31
N PRO A 203 5.54 0.27 -12.86
CA PRO A 203 6.28 1.23 -12.06
C PRO A 203 5.46 1.80 -10.90
N VAL A 204 6.05 1.93 -9.70
CA VAL A 204 5.46 2.65 -8.58
C VAL A 204 5.46 4.15 -8.88
N PHE A 205 6.60 4.66 -9.37
CA PHE A 205 6.78 6.06 -9.72
C PHE A 205 7.00 6.21 -11.21
N THR A 206 6.28 7.15 -11.82
CA THR A 206 6.50 7.54 -13.21
C THR A 206 6.55 9.07 -13.30
N PHE A 207 7.34 9.54 -14.25
CA PHE A 207 7.62 10.95 -14.48
C PHE A 207 7.12 11.32 -15.89
N PRO A 208 5.82 11.61 -16.05
CA PRO A 208 5.24 11.89 -17.35
C PRO A 208 5.87 13.16 -17.94
N PRO A 209 5.98 13.26 -19.27
CA PRO A 209 6.46 14.49 -19.92
C PRO A 209 5.68 15.71 -19.46
N PHE A 210 6.39 16.83 -19.26
CA PHE A 210 5.79 18.11 -18.93
C PHE A 210 5.93 19.05 -20.14
N ASN A 211 4.82 19.64 -20.58
CA ASN A 211 4.77 20.46 -21.80
C ASN A 211 5.38 19.77 -23.06
N GLY A 212 5.23 18.45 -23.17
CA GLY A 212 5.76 17.66 -24.27
C GLY A 212 7.25 17.29 -24.18
N PHE A 213 7.94 17.71 -23.13
CA PHE A 213 9.36 17.39 -22.89
C PHE A 213 9.54 16.41 -21.75
N PRO A 214 10.48 15.45 -21.85
CA PRO A 214 10.87 14.59 -20.74
C PRO A 214 11.27 15.42 -19.51
N GLN A 215 10.81 15.04 -18.34
CA GLN A 215 11.21 15.72 -17.10
C GLN A 215 12.68 15.47 -16.79
N GLN A 216 13.36 16.50 -16.34
CA GLN A 216 14.77 16.48 -16.00
C GLN A 216 14.97 16.88 -14.53
N LEU A 217 16.00 16.31 -13.92
CA LEU A 217 16.45 16.79 -12.63
C LEU A 217 17.17 18.14 -12.78
N PRO A 218 16.95 19.04 -11.85
CA PRO A 218 16.22 18.93 -10.58
C PRO A 218 14.75 19.38 -10.65
N THR A 219 14.29 19.85 -11.79
CA THR A 219 12.96 20.46 -11.97
C THR A 219 11.95 19.39 -12.38
N ILE A 220 11.46 18.63 -11.41
CA ILE A 220 10.36 17.69 -11.62
C ILE A 220 9.05 18.40 -11.31
N HIS A 221 8.11 18.39 -12.27
CA HIS A 221 6.81 19.03 -12.13
C HIS A 221 5.71 18.07 -11.70
N ASN A 222 5.75 16.83 -12.20
CA ASN A 222 4.71 15.84 -11.93
C ASN A 222 5.31 14.47 -11.65
N ILE A 223 4.76 13.81 -10.63
CA ILE A 223 5.08 12.42 -10.29
C ILE A 223 3.75 11.67 -10.21
N ASN A 224 3.59 10.63 -11.01
CA ASN A 224 2.48 9.71 -10.88
C ASN A 224 2.90 8.54 -9.99
N ILE A 225 1.98 8.11 -9.13
CA ILE A 225 2.15 7.01 -8.21
C ILE A 225 1.15 5.93 -8.60
N THR A 226 1.60 4.69 -8.71
CA THR A 226 0.71 3.54 -8.94
C THR A 226 1.07 2.46 -7.94
N LEU A 227 0.10 2.01 -7.16
CA LEU A 227 0.25 0.91 -6.21
C LEU A 227 -0.69 -0.23 -6.59
N VAL A 228 -0.13 -1.40 -6.82
CA VAL A 228 -0.86 -2.66 -7.01
C VAL A 228 -0.71 -3.45 -5.72
N VAL A 229 -1.77 -3.54 -4.92
CA VAL A 229 -1.72 -4.15 -3.58
C VAL A 229 -2.59 -5.39 -3.55
N GLN A 230 -2.02 -6.50 -3.10
CA GLN A 230 -2.74 -7.76 -2.92
C GLN A 230 -3.26 -7.87 -1.49
N ALA A 231 -4.53 -8.26 -1.33
CA ALA A 231 -5.06 -8.62 -0.02
C ALA A 231 -4.37 -9.88 0.52
N GLN A 232 -4.18 -9.92 1.84
CA GLN A 232 -3.52 -11.04 2.50
C GLN A 232 -4.30 -12.35 2.34
N ASP A 233 -5.63 -12.28 2.44
CA ASP A 233 -6.49 -13.43 2.30
C ASP A 233 -7.09 -13.53 0.88
N ARG A 234 -7.21 -14.76 0.39
CA ARG A 234 -7.92 -15.06 -0.84
C ARG A 234 -9.44 -15.00 -0.65
N ASP A 235 -10.17 -14.84 -1.73
CA ASP A 235 -11.63 -14.93 -1.69
C ASP A 235 -12.06 -16.32 -1.23
N SER A 236 -12.84 -16.38 -0.16
CA SER A 236 -13.31 -17.64 0.45
C SER A 236 -14.29 -18.42 -0.43
N ARG A 237 -14.84 -17.82 -1.50
CA ARG A 237 -15.81 -18.46 -2.40
C ARG A 237 -15.16 -19.21 -3.53
N ASN A 238 -14.13 -18.62 -4.12
CA ASN A 238 -13.51 -19.11 -5.36
C ASN A 238 -11.99 -19.26 -5.25
N ASN A 239 -11.41 -19.03 -4.05
CA ASN A 239 -9.97 -19.08 -3.79
C ASN A 239 -9.14 -18.15 -4.68
N GLN A 240 -9.76 -17.11 -5.26
CA GLN A 240 -9.09 -16.14 -6.12
C GLN A 240 -8.26 -15.13 -5.32
N LEU A 241 -7.19 -14.64 -5.94
CA LEU A 241 -6.44 -13.50 -5.42
C LEU A 241 -7.31 -12.25 -5.47
N ARG A 242 -7.15 -11.40 -4.46
CA ARG A 242 -7.83 -10.10 -4.41
C ARG A 242 -6.77 -9.02 -4.49
N VAL A 243 -6.84 -8.22 -5.54
CA VAL A 243 -5.85 -7.18 -5.84
C VAL A 243 -6.55 -5.87 -6.11
N VAL A 244 -5.97 -4.79 -5.61
CA VAL A 244 -6.46 -3.42 -5.79
C VAL A 244 -5.37 -2.60 -6.43
N THR A 245 -5.72 -1.79 -7.43
CA THR A 245 -4.82 -0.78 -8.00
C THR A 245 -5.28 0.60 -7.59
N LEU A 246 -4.37 1.37 -7.06
CA LEU A 246 -4.56 2.76 -6.68
C LEU A 246 -3.57 3.63 -7.44
N THR A 247 -4.04 4.78 -7.90
CA THR A 247 -3.21 5.76 -8.60
C THR A 247 -3.34 7.12 -7.95
N GLY A 248 -2.24 7.84 -7.89
CA GLY A 248 -2.18 9.22 -7.44
C GLY A 248 -1.26 10.03 -8.35
N GLN A 249 -1.44 11.35 -8.34
CA GLN A 249 -0.55 12.29 -9.00
C GLN A 249 -0.25 13.42 -8.04
N ALA A 250 0.99 13.85 -7.99
CA ALA A 250 1.42 14.96 -7.17
C ALA A 250 2.50 15.79 -7.87
N SER A 251 2.57 17.07 -7.49
CA SER A 251 3.54 18.03 -8.00
C SER A 251 4.33 18.60 -6.82
N PRO A 252 5.67 18.57 -6.88
CA PRO A 252 6.52 19.26 -5.91
C PRO A 252 6.31 20.76 -5.93
N ILE A 253 6.73 21.44 -4.85
CA ILE A 253 6.86 22.90 -4.84
C ILE A 253 8.12 23.28 -5.63
N ASN A 254 7.92 24.05 -6.71
CA ASN A 254 9.00 24.56 -7.57
C ASN A 254 9.15 26.07 -7.42
#